data_45b1da1cd214f40fe6b96d8a227ade5a
#
_entry.id   45b1da1cd214f40fe6b96d8a227ade5a
#
_cell.length_a   1.000
_cell.length_b   1.000
_cell.length_c   1.000
_cell.angle_alpha   90.00
_cell.angle_beta   90.00
_cell.angle_gamma   90.00
#
_symmetry.space_group_name_H-M   'P 1'
#
loop_
_entity.id
_entity.type
_entity.pdbx_description
1 polymer ?
#
loop_
_entity_poly.entity_id
_entity_poly.type
_entity_poly.pdbx_seq_one_letter_code
_entity_poly.pdbx_strand_id
1 'polypeptide(L)'
;ILLVFLVLINKKIVTLIKENELKYQKNNISDNRSYRFFADFAADLRYFKDIEIYDGEDLVLEKANHYQEEMIKSSTEYFNKNGIYTGIMNVSANGSIILTLIYLTYKLIDKTITLANFTMYFNSLIQVINASNLIQQNYAKVISVNSELEVFWDFLEMEEGLLDKG
;
A
#
# COMPACT_ATOMS: atom_id res chain seq x y z
N ILE A 1 20.50 -15.19 -14.04
CA ILE A 1 20.41 -13.83 -14.60
C ILE A 1 18.95 -13.37 -14.60
N LEU A 2 18.00 -14.14 -15.16
CA LEU A 2 16.58 -13.77 -15.24
C LEU A 2 15.95 -13.53 -13.87
N LEU A 3 16.22 -14.38 -12.87
CA LEU A 3 15.73 -14.21 -11.50
C LEU A 3 16.26 -12.92 -10.83
N VAL A 4 17.53 -12.58 -11.02
CA VAL A 4 18.11 -11.34 -10.49
C VAL A 4 17.43 -10.12 -11.10
N PHE A 5 17.17 -10.14 -12.40
CA PHE A 5 16.47 -9.07 -13.10
C PHE A 5 15.03 -8.90 -12.58
N LEU A 6 14.31 -10.01 -12.34
CA LEU A 6 12.97 -9.99 -11.74
C LEU A 6 12.98 -9.40 -10.31
N VAL A 7 13.97 -9.74 -9.49
CA VAL A 7 14.11 -9.18 -8.14
C VAL A 7 14.31 -7.66 -8.19
N LEU A 8 15.13 -7.17 -9.12
CA LEU A 8 15.38 -5.73 -9.28
C LEU A 8 14.13 -4.97 -9.75
N ILE A 9 13.37 -5.53 -10.69
CA ILE A 9 12.10 -4.95 -11.13
C ILE A 9 11.11 -4.90 -9.97
N ASN A 10 10.93 -6.01 -9.26
CA ASN A 10 10.01 -6.10 -8.15
C ASN A 10 10.38 -5.11 -7.03
N LYS A 11 11.68 -4.93 -6.73
CA LYS A 11 12.14 -3.92 -5.77
C LYS A 11 11.64 -2.52 -6.16
N LYS A 12 11.79 -2.13 -7.43
CA LYS A 12 11.32 -0.81 -7.92
C LYS A 12 9.81 -0.66 -7.79
N ILE A 13 9.06 -1.71 -8.10
CA ILE A 13 7.59 -1.71 -7.98
C ILE A 13 7.16 -1.57 -6.51
N VAL A 14 7.80 -2.29 -5.58
CA VAL A 14 7.53 -2.18 -4.13
C VAL A 14 7.77 -0.76 -3.63
N THR A 15 8.84 -0.10 -4.08
CA THR A 15 9.09 1.31 -3.75
C THR A 15 7.96 2.21 -4.24
N LEU A 16 7.52 2.05 -5.50
CA LEU A 16 6.40 2.83 -6.06
C LEU A 16 5.08 2.60 -5.31
N ILE A 17 4.80 1.36 -4.90
CA ILE A 17 3.62 1.04 -4.07
C ILE A 17 3.70 1.80 -2.74
N LYS A 18 4.86 1.79 -2.08
CA LYS A 18 5.03 2.47 -0.79
C LYS A 18 4.96 4.00 -0.92
N GLU A 19 5.58 4.57 -1.91
CA GLU A 19 5.46 6.02 -2.19
C GLU A 19 4.00 6.42 -2.43
N ASN A 20 3.26 5.62 -3.18
CA ASN A 20 1.83 5.87 -3.43
C ASN A 20 0.99 5.73 -2.14
N GLU A 21 1.31 4.75 -1.28
CA GLU A 21 0.68 4.56 0.03
C GLU A 21 0.92 5.76 0.95
N LEU A 22 2.16 6.22 1.07
CA LEU A 22 2.52 7.37 1.90
C LEU A 22 1.83 8.66 1.40
N LYS A 23 1.80 8.85 0.08
CA LYS A 23 1.09 9.98 -0.52
C LYS A 23 -0.41 9.93 -0.22
N TYR A 24 -1.02 8.76 -0.34
CA TYR A 24 -2.44 8.55 -0.02
C TYR A 24 -2.72 8.86 1.45
N GLN A 25 -1.91 8.31 2.37
CA GLN A 25 -2.06 8.56 3.81
C GLN A 25 -1.95 10.06 4.12
N LYS A 26 -0.93 10.75 3.60
CA LYS A 26 -0.71 12.18 3.85
C LYS A 26 -1.87 13.04 3.33
N ASN A 27 -2.36 12.77 2.15
CA ASN A 27 -3.46 13.53 1.55
C ASN A 27 -4.80 13.27 2.25
N ASN A 28 -5.02 12.03 2.71
CA ASN A 28 -6.33 11.62 3.26
C ASN A 28 -6.53 11.97 4.74
N ILE A 29 -5.46 12.43 5.46
CA ILE A 29 -5.56 12.80 6.87
C ILE A 29 -6.53 13.97 7.08
N SER A 30 -6.43 15.01 6.26
CA SER A 30 -7.28 16.21 6.36
C SER A 30 -8.75 15.87 6.11
N ASP A 31 -9.02 15.19 5.00
CA ASP A 31 -10.38 14.86 4.58
C ASP A 31 -11.06 13.89 5.53
N ASN A 32 -10.30 12.92 6.06
CA ASN A 32 -10.79 11.98 7.07
C ASN A 32 -11.13 12.69 8.40
N ARG A 33 -10.33 13.68 8.82
CA ARG A 33 -10.65 14.49 10.01
C ARG A 33 -11.91 15.31 9.80
N SER A 34 -12.02 15.96 8.65
CA SER A 34 -13.17 16.78 8.31
C SER A 34 -14.44 15.94 8.20
N TYR A 35 -14.37 14.79 7.51
CA TYR A 35 -15.49 13.86 7.44
C TYR A 35 -15.94 13.39 8.83
N ARG A 36 -15.00 12.94 9.67
CA ARG A 36 -15.32 12.48 11.02
C ARG A 36 -15.96 13.58 11.85
N PHE A 37 -15.44 14.80 11.75
CA PHE A 37 -16.01 15.93 12.48
C PHE A 37 -17.48 16.14 12.13
N PHE A 38 -17.84 16.19 10.84
CA PHE A 38 -19.22 16.39 10.43
C PHE A 38 -20.10 15.16 10.69
N ALA A 39 -19.57 13.96 10.53
CA ALA A 39 -20.30 12.72 10.82
C ALA A 39 -20.58 12.56 12.32
N ASP A 40 -19.58 12.82 13.17
CA ASP A 40 -19.73 12.76 14.62
C ASP A 40 -20.67 13.88 15.12
N PHE A 41 -20.58 15.07 14.52
CA PHE A 41 -21.47 16.19 14.83
C PHE A 41 -22.94 15.87 14.48
N ALA A 42 -23.18 15.24 13.33
CA ALA A 42 -24.53 14.80 12.93
C ALA A 42 -25.07 13.65 13.80
N ALA A 43 -24.19 12.78 14.33
CA ALA A 43 -24.59 11.62 15.13
C ALA A 43 -24.75 11.93 16.63
N ASP A 44 -24.22 13.04 17.11
CA ASP A 44 -24.22 13.38 18.55
C ASP A 44 -25.50 14.11 18.93
N LEU A 45 -26.30 13.46 19.78
CA LEU A 45 -27.57 13.99 20.28
C LEU A 45 -27.45 15.35 21.01
N ARG A 46 -26.24 15.71 21.49
CA ARG A 46 -25.99 17.00 22.15
C ARG A 46 -26.15 18.17 21.18
N TYR A 47 -25.81 17.98 19.91
CA TYR A 47 -25.89 18.99 18.87
C TYR A 47 -27.20 18.95 18.07
N PHE A 48 -28.02 17.93 18.30
CA PHE A 48 -29.28 17.75 17.55
C PHE A 48 -30.21 18.98 17.65
N LYS A 49 -30.37 19.54 18.86
CA LYS A 49 -31.19 20.74 19.07
C LYS A 49 -30.62 21.97 18.34
N ASP A 50 -29.31 22.11 18.33
CA ASP A 50 -28.66 23.24 17.68
C ASP A 50 -28.81 23.12 16.14
N ILE A 51 -28.64 21.93 15.61
CA ILE A 51 -28.84 21.64 14.18
C ILE A 51 -30.28 21.98 13.78
N GLU A 52 -31.28 21.57 14.58
CA GLU A 52 -32.70 21.82 14.33
C GLU A 52 -33.07 23.31 14.45
N ILE A 53 -32.57 24.01 15.49
CA ILE A 53 -32.84 25.42 15.70
C ILE A 53 -32.28 26.30 14.57
N TYR A 54 -31.11 25.96 14.06
CA TYR A 54 -30.44 26.73 13.01
C TYR A 54 -30.74 26.22 11.60
N ASP A 55 -31.64 25.23 11.44
CA ASP A 55 -31.94 24.59 10.13
C ASP A 55 -30.68 24.14 9.40
N GLY A 56 -29.72 23.59 10.18
CA GLY A 56 -28.36 23.26 9.73
C GLY A 56 -28.19 21.85 9.16
N GLU A 57 -29.27 21.06 9.07
CA GLU A 57 -29.21 19.66 8.66
C GLU A 57 -28.61 19.50 7.27
N ASP A 58 -29.13 20.25 6.30
CA ASP A 58 -28.67 20.20 4.92
C ASP A 58 -27.20 20.58 4.78
N LEU A 59 -26.74 21.60 5.54
CA LEU A 59 -25.34 22.03 5.53
C LEU A 59 -24.41 20.94 6.07
N VAL A 60 -24.79 20.30 7.17
CA VAL A 60 -23.98 19.25 7.81
C VAL A 60 -23.88 18.04 6.90
N LEU A 61 -24.99 17.61 6.31
CA LEU A 61 -25.04 16.49 5.36
C LEU A 61 -24.26 16.79 4.08
N GLU A 62 -24.43 17.99 3.51
CA GLU A 62 -23.67 18.42 2.31
C GLU A 62 -22.17 18.36 2.57
N LYS A 63 -21.70 18.88 3.72
CA LYS A 63 -20.28 18.85 4.07
C LYS A 63 -19.77 17.44 4.32
N ALA A 64 -20.51 16.60 5.04
CA ALA A 64 -20.15 15.22 5.26
C ALA A 64 -20.04 14.45 3.93
N ASN A 65 -21.04 14.59 3.05
CA ASN A 65 -21.05 13.96 1.74
C ASN A 65 -19.89 14.45 0.86
N HIS A 66 -19.61 15.75 0.84
CA HIS A 66 -18.49 16.30 0.08
C HIS A 66 -17.16 15.66 0.48
N TYR A 67 -16.84 15.62 1.78
CA TYR A 67 -15.59 14.99 2.25
C TYR A 67 -15.58 13.47 2.04
N GLN A 68 -16.74 12.81 2.11
CA GLN A 68 -16.86 11.40 1.79
C GLN A 68 -16.54 11.13 0.31
N GLU A 69 -17.05 11.95 -0.60
CA GLU A 69 -16.77 11.82 -2.04
C GLU A 69 -15.29 12.01 -2.35
N GLU A 70 -14.63 13.02 -1.76
CA GLU A 70 -13.19 13.23 -1.93
C GLU A 70 -12.38 12.03 -1.39
N MET A 71 -12.77 11.46 -0.25
CA MET A 71 -12.15 10.25 0.29
C MET A 71 -12.33 9.04 -0.64
N ILE A 72 -13.53 8.84 -1.19
CA ILE A 72 -13.80 7.73 -2.12
C ILE A 72 -12.96 7.90 -3.39
N LYS A 73 -12.89 9.11 -3.93
CA LYS A 73 -12.09 9.43 -5.12
C LYS A 73 -10.60 9.16 -4.89
N SER A 74 -10.06 9.67 -3.79
CA SER A 74 -8.67 9.46 -3.40
C SER A 74 -8.35 7.98 -3.17
N SER A 75 -9.25 7.26 -2.49
CA SER A 75 -9.14 5.81 -2.26
C SER A 75 -9.17 5.02 -3.58
N THR A 76 -10.09 5.37 -4.47
CA THR A 76 -10.23 4.70 -5.77
C THR A 76 -8.96 4.88 -6.62
N GLU A 77 -8.39 6.09 -6.64
CA GLU A 77 -7.14 6.36 -7.35
C GLU A 77 -5.97 5.56 -6.76
N TYR A 78 -5.87 5.52 -5.45
CA TYR A 78 -4.86 4.74 -4.73
C TYR A 78 -4.96 3.24 -5.03
N PHE A 79 -6.16 2.65 -4.87
CA PHE A 79 -6.36 1.23 -5.09
C PHE A 79 -6.18 0.82 -6.55
N ASN A 80 -6.59 1.64 -7.50
CA ASN A 80 -6.38 1.37 -8.92
C ASN A 80 -4.89 1.32 -9.26
N LYS A 81 -4.10 2.30 -8.82
CA LYS A 81 -2.64 2.32 -9.02
C LYS A 81 -1.96 1.12 -8.37
N ASN A 82 -2.28 0.85 -7.11
CA ASN A 82 -1.70 -0.28 -6.38
C ASN A 82 -2.13 -1.63 -6.96
N GLY A 83 -3.38 -1.74 -7.43
CA GLY A 83 -3.86 -2.94 -8.12
C GLY A 83 -3.06 -3.25 -9.37
N ILE A 84 -2.77 -2.24 -10.19
CA ILE A 84 -1.93 -2.41 -11.39
C ILE A 84 -0.51 -2.86 -11.02
N TYR A 85 0.13 -2.19 -10.05
CA TYR A 85 1.49 -2.55 -9.62
C TYR A 85 1.56 -3.97 -9.03
N THR A 86 0.60 -4.31 -8.17
CA THR A 86 0.49 -5.66 -7.60
C THR A 86 0.19 -6.70 -8.67
N GLY A 87 -0.66 -6.37 -9.65
CA GLY A 87 -0.94 -7.22 -10.80
C GLY A 87 0.32 -7.53 -11.62
N ILE A 88 1.12 -6.51 -11.94
CA ILE A 88 2.39 -6.68 -12.67
C ILE A 88 3.36 -7.57 -11.87
N MET A 89 3.47 -7.37 -10.55
CA MET A 89 4.31 -8.21 -9.69
C MET A 89 3.86 -9.67 -9.72
N ASN A 90 2.56 -9.92 -9.59
CA ASN A 90 2.01 -11.28 -9.59
C ASN A 90 2.18 -11.97 -10.94
N VAL A 91 1.94 -11.27 -12.04
CA VAL A 91 2.18 -11.81 -13.40
C VAL A 91 3.66 -12.13 -13.60
N SER A 92 4.56 -11.26 -13.17
CA SER A 92 6.00 -11.45 -13.25
C SER A 92 6.45 -12.68 -12.44
N ALA A 93 6.01 -12.82 -11.19
CA ALA A 93 6.36 -13.93 -10.32
C ALA A 93 5.80 -15.26 -10.84
N ASN A 94 4.51 -15.34 -11.11
CA ASN A 94 3.85 -16.56 -11.59
C ASN A 94 4.27 -16.91 -13.01
N GLY A 95 4.48 -15.93 -13.88
CA GLY A 95 5.00 -16.13 -15.22
C GLY A 95 6.38 -16.79 -15.22
N SER A 96 7.26 -16.39 -14.29
CA SER A 96 8.58 -17.01 -14.15
C SER A 96 8.51 -18.48 -13.72
N ILE A 97 7.56 -18.83 -12.85
CA ILE A 97 7.32 -20.22 -12.44
C ILE A 97 6.88 -21.06 -13.64
N ILE A 98 5.90 -20.57 -14.38
CA ILE A 98 5.36 -21.26 -15.58
C ILE A 98 6.45 -21.47 -16.62
N LEU A 99 7.21 -20.42 -16.96
CA LEU A 99 8.31 -20.53 -17.94
C LEU A 99 9.38 -21.52 -17.49
N THR A 100 9.74 -21.51 -16.21
CA THR A 100 10.73 -22.47 -15.68
C THR A 100 10.17 -23.90 -15.71
N LEU A 101 8.90 -24.08 -15.36
CA LEU A 101 8.26 -25.40 -15.41
C LEU A 101 8.25 -25.95 -16.84
N ILE A 102 7.88 -25.13 -17.83
CA ILE A 102 7.91 -25.51 -19.25
C ILE A 102 9.33 -25.91 -19.66
N TYR A 103 10.32 -25.11 -19.31
CA TYR A 103 11.73 -25.38 -19.61
C TYR A 103 12.22 -26.69 -18.97
N LEU A 104 11.94 -26.91 -17.68
CA LEU A 104 12.33 -28.13 -16.97
C LEU A 104 11.61 -29.37 -17.53
N THR A 105 10.33 -29.24 -17.89
CA THR A 105 9.56 -30.32 -18.54
C THR A 105 10.16 -30.70 -19.90
N TYR A 106 10.51 -29.69 -20.69
CA TYR A 106 11.21 -29.95 -21.97
C TYR A 106 12.52 -30.72 -21.75
N LYS A 107 13.33 -30.30 -20.78
CA LYS A 107 14.60 -30.96 -20.44
C LYS A 107 14.42 -32.40 -19.90
N LEU A 108 13.32 -32.64 -19.21
CA LEU A 108 12.98 -33.99 -18.72
C LEU A 108 12.57 -34.91 -19.89
N ILE A 109 11.77 -34.45 -20.83
CA ILE A 109 11.35 -35.19 -22.02
C ILE A 109 12.57 -35.52 -22.89
N ASP A 110 13.47 -34.57 -23.07
CA ASP A 110 14.74 -34.71 -23.79
C ASP A 110 15.76 -35.60 -23.07
N LYS A 111 15.39 -36.17 -21.90
CA LYS A 111 16.22 -37.02 -21.04
C LYS A 111 17.56 -36.36 -20.60
N THR A 112 17.67 -35.04 -20.71
CA THR A 112 18.86 -34.30 -20.31
C THR A 112 18.94 -34.18 -18.76
N ILE A 113 17.80 -34.27 -18.07
CA ILE A 113 17.71 -34.30 -16.61
C ILE A 113 16.86 -35.48 -16.13
N THR A 114 17.14 -35.94 -14.89
CA THR A 114 16.32 -36.98 -14.26
C THR A 114 15.11 -36.37 -13.56
N LEU A 115 14.12 -37.20 -13.23
CA LEU A 115 12.95 -36.78 -12.45
C LEU A 115 13.37 -36.20 -11.09
N ALA A 116 14.39 -36.78 -10.46
CA ALA A 116 14.94 -36.26 -9.19
C ALA A 116 15.51 -34.83 -9.36
N ASN A 117 16.29 -34.61 -10.43
CA ASN A 117 16.82 -33.29 -10.74
C ASN A 117 15.71 -32.26 -11.06
N PHE A 118 14.67 -32.69 -11.80
CA PHE A 118 13.50 -31.86 -12.06
C PHE A 118 12.87 -31.37 -10.76
N THR A 119 12.56 -32.30 -9.85
CA THR A 119 11.94 -31.98 -8.56
C THR A 119 12.84 -31.06 -7.70
N MET A 120 14.14 -31.35 -7.69
CA MET A 120 15.12 -30.53 -6.96
C MET A 120 15.17 -29.10 -7.50
N TYR A 121 15.26 -28.91 -8.82
CA TYR A 121 15.34 -27.57 -9.42
C TYR A 121 14.03 -26.81 -9.25
N PHE A 122 12.87 -27.48 -9.38
CA PHE A 122 11.58 -26.85 -9.16
C PHE A 122 11.40 -26.38 -7.72
N ASN A 123 11.73 -27.23 -6.74
CA ASN A 123 11.66 -26.85 -5.33
C ASN A 123 12.64 -25.71 -5.01
N SER A 124 13.84 -25.71 -5.58
CA SER A 124 14.81 -24.63 -5.41
C SER A 124 14.28 -23.31 -5.97
N LEU A 125 13.60 -23.34 -7.12
CA LEU A 125 12.96 -22.15 -7.70
C LEU A 125 11.92 -21.57 -6.73
N ILE A 126 11.03 -22.40 -6.20
CA ILE A 126 10.01 -21.97 -5.25
C ILE A 126 10.64 -21.35 -4.01
N GLN A 127 11.71 -21.94 -3.47
CA GLN A 127 12.44 -21.38 -2.32
C GLN A 127 13.05 -20.00 -2.63
N VAL A 128 13.65 -19.83 -3.81
CA VAL A 128 14.21 -18.54 -4.24
C VAL A 128 13.12 -17.47 -4.36
N ILE A 129 11.95 -17.82 -4.91
CA ILE A 129 10.83 -16.89 -5.02
C ILE A 129 10.32 -16.50 -3.64
N ASN A 130 10.15 -17.46 -2.73
CA ASN A 130 9.71 -17.19 -1.36
C ASN A 130 10.72 -16.31 -0.60
N ALA A 131 12.01 -16.59 -0.71
CA ALA A 131 13.06 -15.76 -0.13
C ALA A 131 13.04 -14.33 -0.70
N SER A 132 12.84 -14.18 -2.02
CA SER A 132 12.71 -12.88 -2.67
C SER A 132 11.50 -12.10 -2.13
N ASN A 133 10.35 -12.76 -1.95
CA ASN A 133 9.15 -12.14 -1.40
C ASN A 133 9.37 -11.68 0.05
N LEU A 134 10.07 -12.47 0.88
CA LEU A 134 10.41 -12.08 2.25
C LEU A 134 11.33 -10.84 2.29
N ILE A 135 12.33 -10.79 1.42
CA ILE A 135 13.20 -9.61 1.28
C ILE A 135 12.39 -8.38 0.93
N GLN A 136 11.48 -8.49 -0.04
CA GLN A 136 10.63 -7.37 -0.48
C GLN A 136 9.69 -6.89 0.64
N GLN A 137 9.06 -7.81 1.37
CA GLN A 137 8.20 -7.48 2.51
C GLN A 137 8.97 -6.77 3.63
N ASN A 138 10.16 -7.24 3.96
CA ASN A 138 11.00 -6.60 4.98
C ASN A 138 11.51 -5.24 4.50
N TYR A 139 11.87 -5.10 3.23
CA TYR A 139 12.24 -3.81 2.65
C TYR A 139 11.08 -2.80 2.72
N ALA A 140 9.85 -3.22 2.40
CA ALA A 140 8.67 -2.38 2.54
C ALA A 140 8.42 -1.94 3.99
N LYS A 141 8.65 -2.83 4.97
CA LYS A 141 8.56 -2.49 6.41
C LYS A 141 9.62 -1.46 6.82
N VAL A 142 10.84 -1.61 6.34
CA VAL A 142 11.91 -0.63 6.64
C VAL A 142 11.54 0.75 6.11
N ILE A 143 10.99 0.86 4.89
CA ILE A 143 10.53 2.14 4.35
C ILE A 143 9.40 2.72 5.23
N SER A 144 8.44 1.89 5.67
CA SER A 144 7.34 2.33 6.54
C SER A 144 7.86 2.89 7.86
N VAL A 145 8.73 2.15 8.54
CA VAL A 145 9.33 2.58 9.82
C VAL A 145 10.16 3.85 9.64
N ASN A 146 10.92 3.96 8.55
CA ASN A 146 11.69 5.18 8.29
C ASN A 146 10.77 6.41 8.12
N SER A 147 9.65 6.25 7.43
CA SER A 147 8.66 7.34 7.28
C SER A 147 8.00 7.72 8.61
N GLU A 148 7.72 6.75 9.48
CA GLU A 148 7.18 7.01 10.82
C GLU A 148 8.21 7.73 11.71
N LEU A 149 9.49 7.36 11.61
CA LEU A 149 10.58 8.02 12.30
C LEU A 149 10.79 9.46 11.79
N GLU A 150 10.63 9.71 10.50
CA GLU A 150 10.74 11.05 9.93
C GLU A 150 9.69 11.99 10.52
N VAL A 151 8.42 11.54 10.64
CA VAL A 151 7.35 12.29 11.31
C VAL A 151 7.67 12.55 12.80
N PHE A 152 8.28 11.56 13.47
CA PHE A 152 8.69 11.71 14.86
C PHE A 152 9.83 12.72 15.04
N TRP A 153 10.82 12.72 14.14
CA TRP A 153 11.89 13.71 14.13
C TRP A 153 11.37 15.11 13.83
N ASP A 154 10.49 15.26 12.85
CA ASP A 154 9.84 16.53 12.55
C ASP A 154 9.10 17.08 13.78
N PHE A 155 8.44 16.20 14.55
CA PHE A 155 7.78 16.58 15.81
C PHE A 155 8.78 17.04 16.87
N LEU A 156 9.92 16.37 17.02
CA LEU A 156 10.96 16.77 17.98
C LEU A 156 11.69 18.05 17.59
N GLU A 157 11.80 18.33 16.30
CA GLU A 157 12.42 19.56 15.76
C GLU A 157 11.46 20.76 15.74
N MET A 158 10.15 20.53 15.99
CA MET A 158 9.21 21.64 16.17
C MET A 158 9.63 22.45 17.40
N GLU A 159 10.15 23.65 17.16
CA GLU A 159 10.50 24.60 18.23
C GLU A 159 9.30 24.82 19.17
N GLU A 160 9.58 24.90 20.47
CA GLU A 160 8.60 25.25 21.53
C GLU A 160 8.06 26.68 21.37
N GLY A 161 7.68 27.08 20.17
CA GLY A 161 7.19 28.41 19.84
C GLY A 161 5.85 28.80 20.45
N LEU A 162 5.30 27.97 21.33
CA LEU A 162 4.02 28.23 22.00
C LEU A 162 4.12 28.51 23.51
N LEU A 163 5.30 28.44 24.13
CA LEU A 163 5.44 28.65 25.55
C LEU A 163 6.04 30.02 25.97
N ASP A 164 6.43 30.86 25.00
CA ASP A 164 7.03 32.15 25.34
C ASP A 164 6.28 33.34 24.73
N LYS A 165 5.02 33.47 25.09
CA LYS A 165 4.26 34.73 25.04
C LYS A 165 3.40 34.82 26.28
N GLY A 166 4.06 34.93 27.42
CA GLY A 166 3.49 35.46 28.69
C GLY A 166 3.58 36.95 28.73
#